data_3ceb604e25d8885f744a1e30dddf5f26
#
_entry.id   3ceb604e25d8885f744a1e30dddf5f26
#
_cell.length_a   1.000
_cell.length_b   1.000
_cell.length_c   1.000
_cell.angle_alpha   90.00
_cell.angle_beta   90.00
_cell.angle_gamma   90.00
#
_symmetry.space_group_name_H-M   'P 1'
#
loop_
_entity.id
_entity.type
_entity.pdbx_description
1 polymer ?
#
loop_
_entity_poly.entity_id
_entity_poly.type
_entity_poly.pdbx_seq_one_letter_code
_entity_poly.pdbx_strand_id
1 'polypeptide(L)'
;MSEFSLRRKIKDLQSICKVISILKSQLVEELPHYGHDALYLNNDEITTGLLNNVTEIKVHLVTGQLLYFQNEQGYFVDLINDDILENLKSIVARYGISMTPSTTHLTNLQSEALSCYLSWATKVSRCLELFRMKLRGHFTQLHLWSHGFDFSVEWFTGKNDEQIGIGISPGDDKYESAYLYVNPYPFKQKMDELVLPVGIWHTGDWNGIKVEWKNIENMSEQEISNLVYDLFLLAKCNFK
;
A
#
# COMPACT_ATOMS: atom_id res chain seq x y z
N MET A 1 1.63 -25.45 -4.08
CA MET A 1 1.72 -24.38 -5.10
C MET A 1 3.11 -23.76 -4.96
N SER A 2 3.91 -23.71 -6.02
CA SER A 2 5.28 -23.20 -5.96
C SER A 2 5.26 -21.73 -5.54
N GLU A 3 6.08 -21.41 -4.53
CA GLU A 3 6.32 -20.07 -3.96
C GLU A 3 6.97 -19.12 -4.99
N PHE A 4 6.26 -18.77 -6.04
CA PHE A 4 6.59 -17.52 -6.72
C PHE A 4 6.03 -16.40 -5.85
N SER A 5 6.91 -15.62 -5.24
CA SER A 5 6.48 -14.57 -4.33
C SER A 5 5.47 -13.66 -5.04
N LEU A 6 4.41 -13.29 -4.35
CA LEU A 6 3.37 -12.38 -4.85
C LEU A 6 4.02 -11.13 -5.46
N ARG A 7 5.05 -10.61 -4.82
CA ARG A 7 5.83 -9.46 -5.25
C ARG A 7 6.32 -9.56 -6.70
N ARG A 8 6.88 -10.71 -7.12
CA ARG A 8 7.38 -10.87 -8.50
C ARG A 8 6.25 -10.79 -9.53
N LYS A 9 5.08 -11.36 -9.19
CA LYS A 9 3.91 -11.35 -10.07
C LYS A 9 3.32 -9.95 -10.27
N ILE A 10 3.45 -9.07 -9.27
CA ILE A 10 2.81 -7.75 -9.27
C ILE A 10 3.75 -6.58 -9.55
N LYS A 11 4.98 -6.83 -9.96
CA LYS A 11 6.00 -5.78 -10.18
C LYS A 11 5.56 -4.72 -11.20
N ASP A 12 4.95 -5.15 -12.29
CA ASP A 12 4.48 -4.24 -13.32
C ASP A 12 3.25 -3.45 -12.84
N LEU A 13 2.32 -4.08 -12.11
CA LEU A 13 1.21 -3.39 -11.45
C LEU A 13 1.72 -2.32 -10.48
N GLN A 14 2.71 -2.64 -9.65
CA GLN A 14 3.35 -1.67 -8.76
C GLN A 14 3.94 -0.50 -9.54
N SER A 15 4.59 -0.76 -10.67
CA SER A 15 5.20 0.28 -11.51
C SER A 15 4.14 1.21 -12.11
N ILE A 16 3.00 0.68 -12.54
CA ILE A 16 1.84 1.48 -12.98
C ILE A 16 1.31 2.33 -11.82
N CYS A 17 1.14 1.73 -10.65
CA CYS A 17 0.68 2.45 -9.46
C CYS A 17 1.64 3.56 -9.01
N LYS A 18 2.97 3.40 -9.19
CA LYS A 18 3.92 4.49 -8.98
C LYS A 18 3.68 5.67 -9.92
N VAL A 19 3.40 5.41 -11.19
CA VAL A 19 3.10 6.48 -12.16
C VAL A 19 1.83 7.23 -11.75
N ILE A 20 0.75 6.54 -11.43
CA ILE A 20 -0.50 7.22 -11.04
C ILE A 20 -0.41 7.93 -9.68
N SER A 21 0.41 7.44 -8.75
CA SER A 21 0.72 8.13 -7.49
C SER A 21 1.48 9.44 -7.73
N ILE A 22 2.49 9.43 -8.61
CA ILE A 22 3.22 10.65 -9.00
C ILE A 22 2.29 11.63 -9.72
N LEU A 23 1.40 11.17 -10.60
CA LEU A 23 0.39 12.02 -11.21
C LEU A 23 -0.49 12.68 -10.15
N LYS A 24 -0.94 11.92 -9.16
CA LYS A 24 -1.72 12.46 -8.05
C LYS A 24 -0.96 13.54 -7.31
N SER A 25 0.28 13.28 -6.89
CA SER A 25 1.07 14.24 -6.10
C SER A 25 1.35 15.57 -6.82
N GLN A 26 1.30 15.58 -8.13
CA GLN A 26 1.47 16.80 -8.93
C GLN A 26 0.16 17.52 -9.24
N LEU A 27 -0.98 16.87 -9.08
CA LEU A 27 -2.31 17.40 -9.42
C LEU A 27 -3.13 17.83 -8.21
N VAL A 28 -2.75 17.41 -7.00
CA VAL A 28 -3.43 17.78 -5.77
C VAL A 28 -2.50 18.60 -4.88
N GLU A 29 -3.10 19.46 -4.04
CA GLU A 29 -2.36 20.16 -3.01
C GLU A 29 -1.75 19.17 -1.99
N GLU A 30 -0.68 19.61 -1.32
CA GLU A 30 -0.06 18.81 -0.28
C GLU A 30 -1.05 18.49 0.83
N LEU A 31 -1.28 17.21 1.05
CA LEU A 31 -2.18 16.71 2.08
C LEU A 31 -1.39 16.25 3.32
N PRO A 32 -1.95 16.39 4.53
CA PRO A 32 -1.32 15.87 5.75
C PRO A 32 -0.92 14.40 5.60
N HIS A 33 0.21 14.05 6.23
CA HIS A 33 0.71 12.68 6.27
C HIS A 33 0.92 12.06 4.89
N TYR A 34 1.39 12.87 3.93
CA TYR A 34 1.66 12.46 2.54
C TYR A 34 0.45 11.86 1.80
N GLY A 35 -0.78 12.22 2.20
CA GLY A 35 -2.00 11.72 1.57
C GLY A 35 -2.10 12.03 0.07
N HIS A 36 -1.36 13.03 -0.43
CA HIS A 36 -1.24 13.37 -1.84
C HIS A 36 -0.46 12.31 -2.66
N ASP A 37 0.35 11.46 -2.02
CA ASP A 37 1.05 10.34 -2.66
C ASP A 37 0.30 8.99 -2.52
N ALA A 38 -0.64 8.92 -1.58
CA ALA A 38 -1.33 7.69 -1.26
C ALA A 38 -2.35 7.29 -2.32
N LEU A 39 -2.44 5.99 -2.59
CA LEU A 39 -3.54 5.37 -3.32
C LEU A 39 -4.49 4.66 -2.35
N TYR A 40 -5.61 4.18 -2.88
CA TYR A 40 -6.63 3.49 -2.09
C TYR A 40 -7.09 2.24 -2.83
N LEU A 41 -7.51 1.22 -2.08
CA LEU A 41 -8.26 0.09 -2.63
C LEU A 41 -9.74 0.31 -2.33
N ASN A 42 -10.54 0.40 -3.38
CA ASN A 42 -12.00 0.48 -3.29
C ASN A 42 -12.61 -0.71 -4.04
N ASN A 43 -13.07 -1.71 -3.30
CA ASN A 43 -13.49 -3.01 -3.83
C ASN A 43 -12.38 -3.68 -4.67
N ASP A 44 -12.50 -3.66 -5.97
CA ASP A 44 -11.59 -4.25 -6.95
C ASP A 44 -10.82 -3.20 -7.77
N GLU A 45 -10.82 -1.95 -7.32
CA GLU A 45 -10.13 -0.84 -7.97
C GLU A 45 -9.03 -0.26 -7.06
N ILE A 46 -7.82 -0.09 -7.61
CA ILE A 46 -6.82 0.81 -7.02
C ILE A 46 -7.08 2.20 -7.58
N THR A 47 -7.28 3.19 -6.71
CA THR A 47 -7.68 4.54 -7.11
C THR A 47 -6.82 5.62 -6.47
N THR A 48 -6.67 6.74 -7.18
CA THR A 48 -6.10 7.99 -6.63
C THR A 48 -7.05 8.67 -5.63
N GLY A 49 -8.35 8.34 -5.65
CA GLY A 49 -9.39 9.23 -5.19
C GLY A 49 -9.52 10.44 -6.12
N LEU A 50 -10.37 11.38 -5.75
CA LEU A 50 -10.60 12.58 -6.56
C LEU A 50 -9.35 13.49 -6.60
N LEU A 51 -8.89 13.84 -7.79
CA LEU A 51 -7.74 14.71 -8.00
C LEU A 51 -8.13 16.20 -7.97
N ASN A 52 -9.27 16.55 -8.54
CA ASN A 52 -9.77 17.93 -8.64
C ASN A 52 -11.30 18.00 -8.54
N ASN A 53 -11.89 17.24 -7.64
CA ASN A 53 -13.34 17.06 -7.42
C ASN A 53 -14.10 16.36 -8.56
N VAL A 54 -13.49 16.14 -9.73
CA VAL A 54 -14.15 15.55 -10.90
C VAL A 54 -13.32 14.42 -11.51
N THR A 55 -11.99 14.51 -11.41
CA THR A 55 -11.07 13.58 -12.06
C THR A 55 -10.59 12.50 -11.08
N GLU A 56 -10.55 11.27 -11.53
CA GLU A 56 -10.05 10.12 -10.80
C GLU A 56 -9.29 9.19 -11.76
N ILE A 57 -8.22 8.56 -11.29
CA ILE A 57 -7.50 7.53 -12.04
C ILE A 57 -7.63 6.22 -11.28
N LYS A 58 -8.02 5.15 -11.99
CA LYS A 58 -8.29 3.84 -11.42
C LYS A 58 -7.62 2.72 -12.19
N VAL A 59 -7.14 1.71 -11.48
CA VAL A 59 -6.77 0.41 -12.05
C VAL A 59 -7.78 -0.62 -11.59
N HIS A 60 -8.56 -1.16 -12.52
CA HIS A 60 -9.55 -2.19 -12.24
C HIS A 60 -8.87 -3.56 -12.27
N LEU A 61 -8.78 -4.23 -11.11
CA LEU A 61 -8.00 -5.46 -10.93
C LEU A 61 -8.63 -6.70 -11.53
N VAL A 62 -9.94 -6.68 -11.81
CA VAL A 62 -10.62 -7.82 -12.46
C VAL A 62 -10.47 -7.76 -13.97
N THR A 63 -10.65 -6.58 -14.58
CA THR A 63 -10.61 -6.41 -16.03
C THR A 63 -9.21 -6.10 -16.55
N GLY A 64 -8.28 -5.66 -15.69
CA GLY A 64 -6.96 -5.19 -16.10
C GLY A 64 -7.01 -3.87 -16.86
N GLN A 65 -7.98 -3.02 -16.59
CA GLN A 65 -8.13 -1.73 -17.26
C GLN A 65 -7.63 -0.58 -16.37
N LEU A 66 -6.90 0.34 -16.98
CA LEU A 66 -6.61 1.64 -16.40
C LEU A 66 -7.65 2.64 -16.93
N LEU A 67 -8.44 3.19 -16.02
CA LEU A 67 -9.43 4.21 -16.32
C LEU A 67 -8.92 5.57 -15.86
N TYR A 68 -9.07 6.58 -16.69
CA TYR A 68 -8.78 7.98 -16.35
C TYR A 68 -9.80 8.91 -16.97
N PHE A 69 -9.98 10.07 -16.38
CA PHE A 69 -10.98 11.05 -16.80
C PHE A 69 -10.29 12.36 -17.15
N GLN A 70 -10.71 12.97 -18.26
CA GLN A 70 -10.29 14.29 -18.67
C GLN A 70 -11.49 15.07 -19.18
N ASN A 71 -11.74 16.27 -18.65
CA ASN A 71 -12.89 17.10 -19.01
C ASN A 71 -14.22 16.31 -18.96
N GLU A 72 -14.44 15.56 -17.89
CA GLU A 72 -15.62 14.71 -17.66
C GLU A 72 -15.76 13.52 -18.63
N GLN A 73 -14.86 13.39 -19.60
CA GLN A 73 -14.82 12.25 -20.50
C GLN A 73 -13.91 11.15 -19.94
N GLY A 74 -14.45 9.93 -19.82
CA GLY A 74 -13.71 8.74 -19.43
C GLY A 74 -12.94 8.11 -20.59
N TYR A 75 -11.74 7.65 -20.31
CA TYR A 75 -10.87 6.90 -21.21
C TYR A 75 -10.37 5.65 -20.49
N PHE A 76 -10.04 4.62 -21.25
CA PHE A 76 -9.42 3.43 -20.69
C PHE A 76 -8.25 2.94 -21.54
N VAL A 77 -7.35 2.20 -20.88
CA VAL A 77 -6.23 1.47 -21.49
C VAL A 77 -6.32 0.04 -21.00
N ASP A 78 -6.22 -0.91 -21.90
CA ASP A 78 -6.17 -2.34 -21.56
C ASP A 78 -4.74 -2.72 -21.17
N LEU A 79 -4.50 -2.89 -19.87
CA LEU A 79 -3.18 -3.21 -19.32
C LEU A 79 -2.72 -4.66 -19.62
N ILE A 80 -3.60 -5.48 -20.20
CA ILE A 80 -3.31 -6.85 -20.59
C ILE A 80 -2.85 -6.93 -22.05
N ASN A 81 -3.44 -6.11 -22.92
CA ASN A 81 -3.27 -6.24 -24.37
C ASN A 81 -2.61 -5.04 -25.04
N ASP A 82 -2.72 -3.83 -24.45
CA ASP A 82 -2.18 -2.60 -25.06
C ASP A 82 -0.69 -2.38 -24.70
N ASP A 83 -0.03 -1.47 -25.43
CA ASP A 83 1.30 -0.95 -25.06
C ASP A 83 1.17 -0.04 -23.82
N ILE A 84 1.43 -0.61 -22.65
CA ILE A 84 1.29 0.08 -21.38
C ILE A 84 2.20 1.31 -21.30
N LEU A 85 3.46 1.19 -21.74
CA LEU A 85 4.45 2.25 -21.60
C LEU A 85 4.07 3.49 -22.41
N GLU A 86 3.68 3.30 -23.67
CA GLU A 86 3.26 4.40 -24.57
C GLU A 86 1.94 5.02 -24.07
N ASN A 87 1.00 4.22 -23.59
CA ASN A 87 -0.24 4.72 -23.01
C ASN A 87 0.00 5.55 -21.74
N LEU A 88 0.85 5.09 -20.83
CA LEU A 88 1.21 5.86 -19.62
C LEU A 88 1.90 7.18 -19.97
N LYS A 89 2.82 7.20 -20.93
CA LYS A 89 3.44 8.43 -21.44
C LYS A 89 2.39 9.40 -21.99
N SER A 90 1.45 8.88 -22.78
CA SER A 90 0.35 9.67 -23.32
C SER A 90 -0.53 10.27 -22.22
N ILE A 91 -0.88 9.49 -21.20
CA ILE A 91 -1.66 9.96 -20.05
C ILE A 91 -0.90 11.08 -19.32
N VAL A 92 0.36 10.85 -18.95
CA VAL A 92 1.21 11.84 -18.27
C VAL A 92 1.27 13.15 -19.05
N ALA A 93 1.50 13.08 -20.37
CA ALA A 93 1.55 14.25 -21.24
C ALA A 93 0.21 15.01 -21.30
N ARG A 94 -0.93 14.30 -21.25
CA ARG A 94 -2.27 14.93 -21.26
C ARG A 94 -2.52 15.76 -19.99
N TYR A 95 -1.93 15.39 -18.85
CA TYR A 95 -1.98 16.18 -17.63
C TYR A 95 -0.94 17.31 -17.58
N GLY A 96 -0.16 17.49 -18.66
CA GLY A 96 0.86 18.54 -18.74
C GLY A 96 2.10 18.27 -17.90
N ILE A 97 2.29 17.02 -17.47
CA ILE A 97 3.36 16.59 -16.59
C ILE A 97 4.53 16.06 -17.44
N SER A 98 5.71 16.61 -17.22
CA SER A 98 6.95 16.12 -17.83
C SER A 98 7.56 15.06 -16.93
N MET A 99 7.21 13.80 -17.16
CA MET A 99 7.75 12.66 -16.44
C MET A 99 8.28 11.62 -17.40
N THR A 100 9.49 11.17 -17.15
CA THR A 100 9.99 9.95 -17.80
C THR A 100 9.68 8.79 -16.85
N PRO A 101 8.84 7.83 -17.22
CA PRO A 101 8.66 6.63 -16.43
C PRO A 101 10.04 6.03 -16.15
N SER A 102 10.37 5.80 -14.89
CA SER A 102 11.67 5.23 -14.48
C SER A 102 11.85 3.78 -14.95
N THR A 103 10.83 3.20 -15.52
CA THR A 103 10.83 1.84 -16.06
C THR A 103 10.94 1.89 -17.59
N THR A 104 12.03 1.36 -18.11
CA THR A 104 12.25 1.23 -19.56
C THR A 104 11.48 0.06 -20.17
N HIS A 105 10.99 -0.85 -19.36
CA HIS A 105 10.23 -2.04 -19.79
C HIS A 105 9.10 -2.33 -18.81
N LEU A 106 7.87 -2.19 -19.26
CA LEU A 106 6.68 -2.72 -18.63
C LEU A 106 6.16 -3.87 -19.49
N THR A 107 5.90 -5.00 -18.87
CA THR A 107 5.22 -6.11 -19.54
C THR A 107 3.73 -6.04 -19.28
N ASN A 108 2.96 -6.61 -20.20
CA ASN A 108 1.52 -6.67 -20.05
C ASN A 108 1.14 -7.46 -18.79
N LEU A 109 0.14 -6.95 -18.06
CA LEU A 109 -0.31 -7.60 -16.84
C LEU A 109 -0.94 -8.97 -17.14
N GLN A 110 -0.70 -9.91 -16.25
CA GLN A 110 -1.32 -11.22 -16.32
C GLN A 110 -2.57 -11.26 -15.46
N SER A 111 -3.70 -11.70 -16.01
CA SER A 111 -4.98 -11.80 -15.28
C SER A 111 -4.86 -12.64 -14.01
N GLU A 112 -4.03 -13.69 -14.02
CA GLU A 112 -3.75 -14.50 -12.84
C GLU A 112 -3.04 -13.70 -11.74
N ALA A 113 -2.07 -12.84 -12.13
CA ALA A 113 -1.36 -11.99 -11.18
C ALA A 113 -2.31 -10.95 -10.55
N LEU A 114 -3.19 -10.35 -11.34
CA LEU A 114 -4.20 -9.41 -10.87
C LEU A 114 -5.18 -10.09 -9.89
N SER A 115 -5.69 -11.28 -10.24
CA SER A 115 -6.56 -12.07 -9.36
C SER A 115 -5.89 -12.44 -8.04
N CYS A 116 -4.64 -12.90 -8.09
CA CYS A 116 -3.86 -13.22 -6.88
C CYS A 116 -3.69 -11.99 -6.00
N TYR A 117 -3.33 -10.84 -6.61
CA TYR A 117 -3.18 -9.60 -5.87
C TYR A 117 -4.49 -9.12 -5.26
N LEU A 118 -5.58 -9.12 -6.03
CA LEU A 118 -6.90 -8.70 -5.54
C LEU A 118 -7.33 -9.53 -4.32
N SER A 119 -7.17 -10.84 -4.39
CA SER A 119 -7.50 -11.74 -3.27
C SER A 119 -6.69 -11.39 -2.01
N TRP A 120 -5.37 -11.22 -2.14
CA TRP A 120 -4.48 -10.83 -1.06
C TRP A 120 -4.80 -9.43 -0.53
N ALA A 121 -4.90 -8.43 -1.40
CA ALA A 121 -5.17 -7.04 -1.07
C ALA A 121 -6.52 -6.86 -0.37
N THR A 122 -7.55 -7.59 -0.82
CA THR A 122 -8.88 -7.58 -0.17
C THR A 122 -8.79 -8.09 1.27
N LYS A 123 -8.10 -9.21 1.51
CA LYS A 123 -7.92 -9.75 2.87
C LYS A 123 -7.14 -8.77 3.73
N VAL A 124 -6.01 -8.26 3.23
CA VAL A 124 -5.14 -7.32 3.95
C VAL A 124 -5.87 -6.03 4.31
N SER A 125 -6.56 -5.42 3.33
CA SER A 125 -7.29 -4.17 3.58
C SER A 125 -8.40 -4.35 4.60
N ARG A 126 -9.14 -5.46 4.57
CA ARG A 126 -10.17 -5.76 5.57
C ARG A 126 -9.60 -5.95 6.97
N CYS A 127 -8.48 -6.68 7.10
CA CYS A 127 -7.80 -6.85 8.38
C CYS A 127 -7.39 -5.50 8.99
N LEU A 128 -6.79 -4.63 8.17
CA LEU A 128 -6.31 -3.32 8.61
C LEU A 128 -7.46 -2.33 8.86
N GLU A 129 -8.56 -2.38 8.10
CA GLU A 129 -9.75 -1.59 8.39
C GLU A 129 -10.42 -2.02 9.71
N LEU A 130 -10.56 -3.31 9.97
CA LEU A 130 -11.04 -3.83 11.25
C LEU A 130 -10.13 -3.41 12.43
N PHE A 131 -8.83 -3.37 12.22
CA PHE A 131 -7.87 -2.82 13.17
C PHE A 131 -8.07 -1.31 13.36
N ARG A 132 -8.15 -0.54 12.26
CA ARG A 132 -8.31 0.92 12.27
C ARG A 132 -9.56 1.35 13.05
N MET A 133 -10.65 0.60 12.95
CA MET A 133 -11.89 0.86 13.71
C MET A 133 -11.70 0.76 15.24
N LYS A 134 -10.66 0.09 15.73
CA LYS A 134 -10.33 -0.02 17.16
C LYS A 134 -9.46 1.14 17.65
N LEU A 135 -8.83 1.89 16.76
CA LEU A 135 -7.93 2.98 17.13
C LEU A 135 -8.69 4.13 17.79
N ARG A 136 -7.98 4.87 18.61
CA ARG A 136 -8.43 6.14 19.23
C ARG A 136 -7.33 7.19 19.06
N GLY A 137 -7.73 8.45 18.96
CA GLY A 137 -6.82 9.58 18.77
C GLY A 137 -6.64 9.92 17.30
N HIS A 138 -5.45 10.36 16.92
CA HIS A 138 -5.13 10.78 15.56
C HIS A 138 -4.53 9.60 14.79
N PHE A 139 -5.09 9.29 13.64
CA PHE A 139 -4.59 8.27 12.72
C PHE A 139 -5.08 8.53 11.30
N THR A 140 -4.38 8.01 10.32
CA THR A 140 -4.76 8.14 8.91
C THR A 140 -5.89 7.18 8.54
N GLN A 141 -6.48 7.41 7.37
CA GLN A 141 -7.19 6.36 6.67
C GLN A 141 -6.21 5.28 6.18
N LEU A 142 -6.73 4.17 5.70
CA LEU A 142 -5.92 3.11 5.12
C LEU A 142 -5.38 3.57 3.76
N HIS A 143 -4.06 3.60 3.63
CA HIS A 143 -3.35 3.98 2.42
C HIS A 143 -2.73 2.76 1.74
N LEU A 144 -2.66 2.78 0.41
CA LEU A 144 -1.80 1.94 -0.40
C LEU A 144 -0.63 2.80 -0.88
N TRP A 145 0.57 2.50 -0.42
CA TRP A 145 1.79 3.21 -0.80
C TRP A 145 2.42 2.60 -2.03
N SER A 146 2.45 3.32 -3.12
CA SER A 146 2.93 2.82 -4.41
C SER A 146 4.40 2.39 -4.40
N HIS A 147 5.24 2.99 -3.54
CA HIS A 147 6.67 2.69 -3.46
C HIS A 147 6.96 1.32 -2.80
N GLY A 148 6.31 0.99 -1.68
CA GLY A 148 6.39 -0.31 -1.00
C GLY A 148 5.33 -1.30 -1.47
N PHE A 149 4.29 -0.80 -2.10
CA PHE A 149 3.07 -1.50 -2.50
C PHE A 149 2.36 -2.17 -1.33
N ASP A 150 2.53 -1.57 -0.17
CA ASP A 150 1.99 -1.98 1.12
C ASP A 150 0.76 -1.17 1.50
N PHE A 151 -0.13 -1.80 2.26
CA PHE A 151 -1.25 -1.14 2.92
C PHE A 151 -0.84 -0.74 4.32
N SER A 152 -1.08 0.51 4.71
CA SER A 152 -0.81 0.96 6.08
C SER A 152 -1.75 2.01 6.63
N VAL A 153 -1.72 2.10 7.95
CA VAL A 153 -2.32 3.15 8.78
C VAL A 153 -1.23 3.72 9.66
N GLU A 154 -1.16 5.04 9.74
CA GLU A 154 -0.27 5.74 10.68
C GLU A 154 -1.08 6.22 11.89
N TRP A 155 -0.58 5.95 13.08
CA TRP A 155 -1.13 6.46 14.34
C TRP A 155 -0.15 7.43 14.99
N PHE A 156 -0.66 8.54 15.56
CA PHE A 156 0.14 9.64 16.13
C PHE A 156 -0.18 9.84 17.60
N THR A 157 0.84 10.09 18.42
CA THR A 157 0.64 10.46 19.84
C THR A 157 0.13 11.88 19.99
N GLY A 158 0.33 12.74 18.96
CA GLY A 158 0.11 14.17 19.01
C GLY A 158 1.22 14.94 19.71
N LYS A 159 2.34 14.30 20.05
CA LYS A 159 3.52 14.92 20.67
C LYS A 159 4.73 14.69 19.78
N ASN A 160 5.44 15.78 19.45
CA ASN A 160 6.60 15.72 18.57
C ASN A 160 6.29 14.92 17.29
N ASP A 161 7.27 14.19 16.78
CA ASP A 161 7.14 13.31 15.62
C ASP A 161 6.83 11.85 16.02
N GLU A 162 6.25 11.63 17.21
CA GLU A 162 5.96 10.28 17.70
C GLU A 162 4.78 9.66 16.96
N GLN A 163 5.05 8.55 16.28
CA GLN A 163 4.07 7.84 15.47
C GLN A 163 4.30 6.33 15.48
N ILE A 164 3.31 5.59 15.04
CA ILE A 164 3.42 4.15 14.77
C ILE A 164 2.86 3.91 13.39
N GLY A 165 3.70 3.41 12.48
CA GLY A 165 3.28 2.87 11.20
C GLY A 165 2.84 1.41 11.37
N ILE A 166 1.66 1.06 10.90
CA ILE A 166 1.13 -0.29 10.95
C ILE A 166 0.69 -0.69 9.56
N GLY A 167 1.30 -1.74 9.00
CA GLY A 167 0.96 -2.13 7.64
C GLY A 167 1.30 -3.57 7.30
N ILE A 168 0.88 -3.97 6.10
CA ILE A 168 1.17 -5.28 5.53
C ILE A 168 1.71 -5.07 4.11
N SER A 169 2.95 -5.53 3.90
CA SER A 169 3.68 -5.47 2.64
C SER A 169 3.55 -6.79 1.87
N PRO A 170 3.46 -6.77 0.54
CA PRO A 170 3.55 -7.98 -0.28
C PRO A 170 4.99 -8.52 -0.38
N GLY A 171 5.94 -7.87 0.25
CA GLY A 171 7.38 -8.07 0.16
C GLY A 171 8.08 -6.95 -0.61
N ASP A 172 9.39 -6.87 -0.47
CA ASP A 172 10.25 -5.86 -1.09
C ASP A 172 11.59 -6.46 -1.54
N ASP A 173 12.58 -5.62 -1.92
CA ASP A 173 13.89 -6.09 -2.39
C ASP A 173 14.71 -6.80 -1.31
N LYS A 174 14.40 -6.56 -0.03
CA LYS A 174 15.09 -7.16 1.13
C LYS A 174 14.32 -8.33 1.72
N TYR A 175 12.99 -8.26 1.65
CA TYR A 175 12.06 -9.26 2.20
C TYR A 175 11.16 -9.78 1.09
N GLU A 176 11.56 -10.88 0.48
CA GLU A 176 10.86 -11.46 -0.68
C GLU A 176 9.44 -11.92 -0.37
N SER A 177 9.18 -12.32 0.88
CA SER A 177 7.86 -12.77 1.34
C SER A 177 7.06 -11.63 1.94
N ALA A 178 5.73 -11.70 1.82
CA ALA A 178 4.83 -10.74 2.46
C ALA A 178 4.99 -10.76 3.98
N TYR A 179 4.82 -9.60 4.62
CA TYR A 179 4.96 -9.45 6.07
C TYR A 179 4.08 -8.33 6.63
N LEU A 180 3.64 -8.51 7.87
CA LEU A 180 3.06 -7.47 8.70
C LEU A 180 4.19 -6.72 9.42
N TYR A 181 4.06 -5.41 9.54
CA TYR A 181 4.96 -4.58 10.35
C TYR A 181 4.19 -3.66 11.30
N VAL A 182 4.82 -3.41 12.46
CA VAL A 182 4.41 -2.35 13.41
C VAL A 182 5.66 -1.58 13.79
N ASN A 183 5.78 -0.35 13.29
CA ASN A 183 6.98 0.47 13.33
C ASN A 183 6.76 1.72 14.19
N PRO A 184 7.13 1.74 15.49
CA PRO A 184 7.12 2.94 16.31
C PRO A 184 8.29 3.86 15.96
N TYR A 185 8.03 5.17 15.82
CA TYR A 185 9.06 6.18 15.60
C TYR A 185 8.89 7.34 16.60
N PRO A 186 9.98 7.84 17.24
CA PRO A 186 11.31 7.22 17.29
C PRO A 186 11.31 5.88 18.07
N PHE A 187 12.16 4.93 17.67
CA PHE A 187 12.27 3.63 18.33
C PHE A 187 13.20 3.72 19.56
N LYS A 188 12.75 3.25 20.71
CA LYS A 188 13.55 3.18 21.95
C LYS A 188 14.15 1.79 22.11
N GLN A 189 15.45 1.69 22.32
CA GLN A 189 16.22 0.43 22.35
C GLN A 189 15.66 -0.65 23.30
N LYS A 190 15.03 -0.27 24.40
CA LYS A 190 14.47 -1.25 25.36
C LYS A 190 13.22 -1.99 24.89
N MET A 191 12.70 -1.63 23.71
CA MET A 191 11.50 -2.28 23.16
C MET A 191 11.76 -3.72 22.75
N ASP A 192 12.96 -4.03 22.27
CA ASP A 192 13.37 -5.37 21.83
C ASP A 192 13.48 -6.39 22.97
N GLU A 193 13.44 -5.96 24.23
CA GLU A 193 13.36 -6.83 25.42
C GLU A 193 11.93 -7.37 25.67
N LEU A 194 10.90 -6.77 25.04
CA LEU A 194 9.52 -7.22 25.25
C LEU A 194 9.23 -8.52 24.46
N VAL A 195 8.58 -9.47 25.13
CA VAL A 195 8.17 -10.72 24.50
C VAL A 195 6.99 -10.48 23.56
N LEU A 196 7.13 -10.91 22.32
CA LEU A 196 6.09 -10.82 21.31
C LEU A 196 5.24 -12.10 21.28
N PRO A 197 3.91 -12.01 21.07
CA PRO A 197 3.06 -13.19 20.90
C PRO A 197 3.39 -13.95 19.61
N VAL A 198 3.85 -13.23 18.58
CA VAL A 198 4.28 -13.76 17.29
C VAL A 198 5.24 -12.77 16.62
N GLY A 199 6.10 -13.27 15.73
CA GLY A 199 7.06 -12.45 14.98
C GLY A 199 8.36 -12.19 15.75
N ILE A 200 9.06 -11.17 15.31
CA ILE A 200 10.35 -10.77 15.86
C ILE A 200 10.43 -9.25 15.99
N TRP A 201 11.24 -8.77 16.92
CA TRP A 201 11.73 -7.40 16.89
C TRP A 201 12.74 -7.28 15.72
N HIS A 202 12.41 -6.46 14.78
CA HIS A 202 13.25 -6.14 13.64
C HIS A 202 14.06 -4.89 13.95
N THR A 203 15.37 -4.97 13.73
CA THR A 203 16.31 -3.86 13.86
C THR A 203 17.21 -3.82 12.64
N GLY A 204 17.44 -2.64 12.09
CA GLY A 204 18.27 -2.49 10.89
C GLY A 204 17.81 -1.32 10.05
N ASP A 205 17.35 -1.56 8.83
CA ASP A 205 16.88 -0.50 7.94
C ASP A 205 15.65 0.24 8.48
N TRP A 206 14.86 -0.47 9.26
CA TRP A 206 13.78 0.07 10.08
C TRP A 206 13.72 -0.70 11.40
N ASN A 207 13.06 -0.13 12.42
CA ASN A 207 12.96 -0.74 13.72
C ASN A 207 11.50 -0.93 14.11
N GLY A 208 11.15 -2.13 14.58
CA GLY A 208 9.79 -2.44 14.97
C GLY A 208 9.51 -3.92 15.03
N ILE A 209 8.25 -4.29 14.95
CA ILE A 209 7.80 -5.69 14.96
C ILE A 209 7.57 -6.14 13.52
N LYS A 210 8.13 -7.29 13.16
CA LYS A 210 7.93 -7.96 11.88
C LYS A 210 7.31 -9.33 12.09
N VAL A 211 6.22 -9.62 11.39
CA VAL A 211 5.56 -10.93 11.37
C VAL A 211 5.49 -11.43 9.93
N GLU A 212 6.08 -12.59 9.65
CA GLU A 212 5.96 -13.22 8.33
C GLU A 212 4.50 -13.56 8.03
N TRP A 213 4.01 -13.16 6.85
CA TRP A 213 2.61 -13.37 6.45
C TRP A 213 2.17 -14.83 6.53
N LYS A 214 3.04 -15.76 6.15
CA LYS A 214 2.79 -17.20 6.21
C LYS A 214 2.41 -17.72 7.60
N ASN A 215 2.79 -17.01 8.67
CA ASN A 215 2.47 -17.40 10.04
C ASN A 215 1.04 -17.00 10.45
N ILE A 216 0.41 -16.10 9.69
CA ILE A 216 -0.90 -15.53 9.98
C ILE A 216 -1.89 -15.63 8.82
N GLU A 217 -1.47 -16.03 7.63
CA GLU A 217 -2.31 -16.04 6.42
C GLU A 217 -3.55 -16.93 6.52
N ASN A 218 -3.51 -17.97 7.37
CA ASN A 218 -4.63 -18.88 7.60
C ASN A 218 -5.59 -18.42 8.71
N MET A 219 -5.25 -17.34 9.43
CA MET A 219 -6.15 -16.72 10.38
C MET A 219 -7.30 -15.99 9.67
N SER A 220 -8.43 -15.87 10.35
CA SER A 220 -9.52 -15.01 9.92
C SER A 220 -9.13 -13.52 9.95
N GLU A 221 -9.82 -12.68 9.21
CA GLU A 221 -9.60 -11.23 9.19
C GLU A 221 -9.71 -10.62 10.60
N GLN A 222 -10.65 -11.13 11.41
CA GLN A 222 -10.84 -10.68 12.80
C GLN A 222 -9.68 -11.09 13.70
N GLU A 223 -9.15 -12.30 13.57
CA GLU A 223 -8.00 -12.77 14.35
C GLU A 223 -6.75 -11.98 14.00
N ILE A 224 -6.48 -11.73 12.72
CA ILE A 224 -5.38 -10.88 12.27
C ILE A 224 -5.55 -9.46 12.83
N SER A 225 -6.74 -8.88 12.74
CA SER A 225 -7.03 -7.55 13.26
C SER A 225 -6.82 -7.46 14.78
N ASN A 226 -7.16 -8.51 15.54
CA ASN A 226 -6.91 -8.58 16.98
C ASN A 226 -5.41 -8.63 17.26
N LEU A 227 -4.70 -9.51 16.57
CA LEU A 227 -3.25 -9.63 16.68
C LEU A 227 -2.53 -8.30 16.36
N VAL A 228 -2.91 -7.63 15.26
CA VAL A 228 -2.36 -6.31 14.90
C VAL A 228 -2.58 -5.30 16.03
N TYR A 229 -3.76 -5.32 16.65
CA TYR A 229 -4.07 -4.44 17.75
C TYR A 229 -3.23 -4.73 19.00
N ASP A 230 -3.00 -6.00 19.32
CA ASP A 230 -2.14 -6.40 20.45
C ASP A 230 -0.68 -5.98 20.21
N LEU A 231 -0.15 -6.16 18.99
CA LEU A 231 1.18 -5.70 18.61
C LEU A 231 1.29 -4.17 18.64
N PHE A 232 0.26 -3.46 18.20
CA PHE A 232 0.18 -2.01 18.32
C PHE A 232 0.22 -1.55 19.77
N LEU A 233 -0.50 -2.22 20.69
CA LEU A 233 -0.47 -1.88 22.12
C LEU A 233 0.91 -2.10 22.73
N LEU A 234 1.63 -3.14 22.31
CA LEU A 234 3.03 -3.37 22.71
C LEU A 234 3.92 -2.24 22.17
N ALA A 235 3.83 -1.92 20.88
CA ALA A 235 4.60 -0.84 20.28
C ALA A 235 4.30 0.52 20.94
N LYS A 236 3.07 0.75 21.36
CA LYS A 236 2.65 1.98 22.06
C LYS A 236 3.35 2.17 23.41
N CYS A 237 3.85 1.07 24.04
CA CYS A 237 4.68 1.18 25.24
C CYS A 237 5.98 1.95 25.01
N ASN A 238 6.43 2.09 23.76
CA ASN A 238 7.58 2.89 23.36
C ASN A 238 7.46 4.37 23.79
N PHE A 239 6.25 4.89 23.96
CA PHE A 239 5.98 6.30 24.23
C PHE A 239 5.58 6.61 25.68
N LYS A 240 5.70 5.62 26.56
CA LYS A 240 5.44 5.75 28.02
C LYS A 240 6.67 6.23 28.78
#